data_9d4c185165359b97d86d13ee949d2357
#
_entry.id   9d4c185165359b97d86d13ee949d2357
#
_cell.length_a   1.000
_cell.length_b   1.000
_cell.length_c   1.000
_cell.angle_alpha   90.00
_cell.angle_beta   90.00
_cell.angle_gamma   90.00
#
_symmetry.space_group_name_H-M   'P 1'
#
loop_
_entity.id
_entity.type
_entity.pdbx_description
1 polymer ?
#
loop_
_entity_poly.entity_id
_entity_poly.type
_entity_poly.pdbx_seq_one_letter_code
_entity_poly.pdbx_strand_id
1 'polypeptide(L)'
;MINLPFNQVSDEDEVEAPPPPPPPPQNPDDPKPIGDPFRVSGKVGGRKKHYESFEFDGKQYSLEDPVMLVPEDKEQKPYVVIIKDIIQNFNGSIMVSGQWFYRPEEAEKKGGGRWKSRDSRELFYSFHRDEVHADSVMHKCVVHFVPLNKQFLKSKQHPGFIVQKVYDTLERKLWNLTDEDFEDVKQQEIDELVQKTRKRIGELLDIEPEEAPPADKE
;
A
#
# COMPACT_ATOMS: atom_id res chain seq x y z
N MET A 1 -67.32 22.48 -36.58
CA MET A 1 -66.77 22.85 -35.31
C MET A 1 -66.77 21.58 -34.47
N ILE A 2 -65.60 20.94 -34.31
CA ILE A 2 -65.46 19.76 -33.51
C ILE A 2 -64.43 20.12 -32.42
N ASN A 3 -64.90 20.14 -31.14
CA ASN A 3 -64.10 20.31 -29.94
C ASN A 3 -63.39 19.02 -29.62
N LEU A 4 -62.05 19.03 -29.57
CA LEU A 4 -61.24 17.98 -28.98
C LEU A 4 -60.94 18.32 -27.53
N PRO A 5 -61.01 17.35 -26.60
CA PRO A 5 -60.69 17.60 -25.21
C PRO A 5 -59.16 17.59 -24.97
N PHE A 6 -58.76 18.52 -24.13
CA PHE A 6 -57.40 18.72 -23.63
C PHE A 6 -57.09 17.53 -22.67
N ASN A 7 -56.04 16.77 -23.00
CA ASN A 7 -55.54 15.73 -22.10
C ASN A 7 -54.67 16.37 -21.00
N GLN A 8 -55.12 16.25 -19.77
CA GLN A 8 -54.32 16.53 -18.57
C GLN A 8 -53.24 15.45 -18.47
N VAL A 9 -51.98 15.90 -18.48
CA VAL A 9 -50.83 15.10 -18.07
C VAL A 9 -50.86 15.05 -16.54
N SER A 10 -51.06 13.91 -15.98
CA SER A 10 -50.95 13.63 -14.55
C SER A 10 -49.48 13.74 -14.15
N ASP A 11 -49.19 14.64 -13.22
CA ASP A 11 -47.95 14.66 -12.47
C ASP A 11 -47.80 13.28 -11.75
N GLU A 12 -46.86 12.47 -12.22
CA GLU A 12 -46.42 11.29 -11.47
C GLU A 12 -45.64 11.79 -10.25
N ASP A 13 -46.22 11.62 -9.07
CA ASP A 13 -45.54 11.87 -7.81
C ASP A 13 -44.24 11.03 -7.75
N GLU A 14 -43.12 11.71 -7.86
CA GLU A 14 -41.80 11.16 -7.63
C GLU A 14 -41.72 10.78 -6.13
N VAL A 15 -42.02 9.53 -5.79
CA VAL A 15 -41.86 9.00 -4.43
C VAL A 15 -40.40 9.01 -4.08
N GLU A 16 -39.98 10.01 -3.33
CA GLU A 16 -38.62 10.12 -2.78
C GLU A 16 -38.32 8.89 -1.94
N ALA A 17 -37.32 8.12 -2.34
CA ALA A 17 -36.93 6.90 -1.63
C ALA A 17 -36.57 7.25 -0.17
N PRO A 18 -36.97 6.46 0.82
CA PRO A 18 -36.68 6.75 2.22
C PRO A 18 -35.18 6.90 2.43
N PRO A 19 -34.74 7.83 3.31
CA PRO A 19 -33.35 8.02 3.60
C PRO A 19 -32.73 6.72 4.10
N PRO A 20 -31.48 6.41 3.72
CA PRO A 20 -30.79 5.21 4.18
C PRO A 20 -30.76 5.18 5.73
N PRO A 21 -30.88 4.00 6.35
CA PRO A 21 -30.83 3.89 7.81
C PRO A 21 -29.53 4.51 8.34
N PRO A 22 -29.55 5.13 9.52
CA PRO A 22 -28.34 5.69 10.13
C PRO A 22 -27.29 4.57 10.29
N PRO A 23 -26.01 4.89 10.09
CA PRO A 23 -24.94 3.92 10.29
C PRO A 23 -25.00 3.36 11.72
N PRO A 24 -24.67 2.07 11.91
CA PRO A 24 -24.65 1.46 13.24
C PRO A 24 -23.72 2.26 14.16
N PRO A 25 -24.01 2.30 15.48
CA PRO A 25 -23.15 2.99 16.44
C PRO A 25 -21.73 2.40 16.35
N GLN A 26 -20.75 3.28 16.05
CA GLN A 26 -19.34 2.90 16.00
C GLN A 26 -18.87 2.58 17.41
N ASN A 27 -18.18 1.44 17.55
CA ASN A 27 -17.48 1.11 18.79
C ASN A 27 -16.40 2.19 19.02
N PRO A 28 -16.18 2.68 20.26
CA PRO A 28 -15.11 3.63 20.55
C PRO A 28 -13.72 3.14 20.11
N ASP A 29 -13.53 1.84 20.02
CA ASP A 29 -12.28 1.20 19.60
C ASP A 29 -12.15 1.01 18.08
N ASP A 30 -13.19 1.34 17.29
CA ASP A 30 -13.12 1.24 15.83
C ASP A 30 -12.22 2.31 15.21
N PRO A 31 -11.57 2.03 14.06
CA PRO A 31 -10.82 3.02 13.31
C PRO A 31 -11.68 4.24 12.95
N LYS A 32 -11.14 5.45 13.13
CA LYS A 32 -11.82 6.72 12.86
C LYS A 32 -11.03 7.58 11.89
N PRO A 33 -11.68 8.15 10.85
CA PRO A 33 -10.98 9.07 9.95
C PRO A 33 -10.65 10.36 10.69
N ILE A 34 -9.54 11.00 10.31
CA ILE A 34 -9.12 12.29 10.85
C ILE A 34 -9.28 13.37 9.77
N GLY A 35 -9.90 14.48 10.16
CA GLY A 35 -10.12 15.63 9.28
C GLY A 35 -11.27 15.46 8.28
N ASP A 36 -11.30 16.33 7.29
CA ASP A 36 -12.30 16.29 6.22
C ASP A 36 -11.85 15.38 5.06
N PRO A 37 -12.78 14.73 4.36
CA PRO A 37 -12.44 13.94 3.19
C PRO A 37 -11.91 14.85 2.06
N PHE A 38 -10.76 14.51 1.52
CA PHE A 38 -10.19 15.25 0.38
C PHE A 38 -10.82 14.85 -0.97
N ARG A 39 -11.51 13.70 -1.02
CA ARG A 39 -12.18 13.19 -2.21
C ARG A 39 -13.40 12.37 -1.83
N VAL A 40 -14.43 12.44 -2.68
CA VAL A 40 -15.60 11.57 -2.61
C VAL A 40 -15.74 10.84 -3.95
N SER A 41 -15.93 9.52 -3.92
CA SER A 41 -16.08 8.67 -5.11
C SER A 41 -17.32 7.78 -5.02
N GLY A 42 -17.68 7.12 -6.13
CA GLY A 42 -18.83 6.21 -6.19
C GLY A 42 -20.15 6.89 -6.54
N LYS A 43 -21.17 6.07 -6.78
CA LYS A 43 -22.54 6.52 -7.14
C LYS A 43 -23.36 6.81 -5.90
N VAL A 44 -24.48 7.53 -6.07
CA VAL A 44 -25.47 7.76 -5.01
C VAL A 44 -25.90 6.41 -4.41
N GLY A 45 -25.83 6.29 -3.07
CA GLY A 45 -26.11 5.02 -2.35
C GLY A 45 -24.89 4.15 -2.05
N GLY A 46 -23.72 4.43 -2.66
CA GLY A 46 -22.45 3.71 -2.41
C GLY A 46 -21.26 4.65 -2.39
N ARG A 47 -21.46 5.92 -1.96
CA ARG A 47 -20.37 6.91 -1.90
C ARG A 47 -19.30 6.49 -0.92
N LYS A 48 -18.04 6.55 -1.39
CA LYS A 48 -16.83 6.35 -0.59
C LYS A 48 -16.19 7.71 -0.32
N LYS A 49 -15.78 7.97 0.91
CA LYS A 49 -15.03 9.18 1.30
C LYS A 49 -13.57 8.78 1.51
N HIS A 50 -12.64 9.61 1.00
CA HIS A 50 -11.20 9.36 1.07
C HIS A 50 -10.53 10.38 1.98
N TYR A 51 -9.65 9.90 2.86
CA TYR A 51 -9.00 10.67 3.91
C TYR A 51 -7.48 10.58 3.82
N GLU A 52 -6.79 11.59 4.35
CA GLU A 52 -5.33 11.60 4.45
C GLU A 52 -4.82 10.79 5.64
N SER A 53 -5.64 10.63 6.69
CA SER A 53 -5.26 9.90 7.89
C SER A 53 -6.47 9.33 8.64
N PHE A 54 -6.18 8.33 9.49
CA PHE A 54 -7.13 7.77 10.45
C PHE A 54 -6.45 7.49 11.78
N GLU A 55 -7.23 7.38 12.85
CA GLU A 55 -6.79 6.95 14.17
C GLU A 55 -7.32 5.56 14.47
N PHE A 56 -6.46 4.73 15.03
CA PHE A 56 -6.81 3.41 15.54
C PHE A 56 -5.91 3.02 16.70
N ASP A 57 -6.46 2.49 17.79
CA ASP A 57 -5.74 2.10 19.01
C ASP A 57 -4.82 3.23 19.53
N GLY A 58 -5.35 4.47 19.56
CA GLY A 58 -4.64 5.66 20.02
C GLY A 58 -3.44 6.08 19.16
N LYS A 59 -3.31 5.54 17.95
CA LYS A 59 -2.24 5.86 17.00
C LYS A 59 -2.83 6.44 15.72
N GLN A 60 -2.16 7.43 15.17
CA GLN A 60 -2.50 8.01 13.88
C GLN A 60 -1.71 7.35 12.75
N TYR A 61 -2.40 7.00 11.68
CA TYR A 61 -1.86 6.46 10.43
C TYR A 61 -2.22 7.39 9.28
N SER A 62 -1.29 7.58 8.35
CA SER A 62 -1.46 8.51 7.22
C SER A 62 -1.10 7.84 5.90
N LEU A 63 -1.51 8.47 4.80
CA LEU A 63 -1.07 8.06 3.47
C LEU A 63 0.46 8.00 3.42
N GLU A 64 0.99 7.04 2.68
CA GLU A 64 2.42 6.74 2.51
C GLU A 64 3.13 6.19 3.77
N ASP A 65 2.41 5.91 4.86
CA ASP A 65 2.99 5.19 6.00
C ASP A 65 3.17 3.71 5.66
N PRO A 66 4.37 3.14 5.85
CA PRO A 66 4.55 1.70 5.89
C PRO A 66 4.00 1.14 7.21
N VAL A 67 3.15 0.13 7.12
CA VAL A 67 2.50 -0.50 8.28
C VAL A 67 2.58 -2.01 8.21
N MET A 68 2.47 -2.63 9.38
CA MET A 68 2.29 -4.08 9.51
C MET A 68 0.81 -4.38 9.70
N LEU A 69 0.34 -5.45 9.05
CA LEU A 69 -1.03 -5.94 9.15
C LEU A 69 -1.07 -7.29 9.85
N VAL A 70 -2.15 -7.52 10.59
CA VAL A 70 -2.44 -8.82 11.20
C VAL A 70 -2.60 -9.86 10.09
N PRO A 71 -1.87 -10.99 10.12
CA PRO A 71 -2.03 -12.05 9.15
C PRO A 71 -3.33 -12.84 9.41
N GLU A 72 -3.86 -13.46 8.38
CA GLU A 72 -5.05 -14.32 8.51
C GLU A 72 -4.77 -15.55 9.39
N ASP A 73 -3.59 -16.12 9.26
CA ASP A 73 -3.12 -17.23 10.09
C ASP A 73 -2.13 -16.71 11.13
N LYS A 74 -2.38 -17.02 12.40
CA LYS A 74 -1.54 -16.61 13.55
C LYS A 74 -0.11 -17.13 13.50
N GLU A 75 0.16 -18.19 12.76
CA GLU A 75 1.50 -18.73 12.55
C GLU A 75 2.29 -17.99 11.47
N GLN A 76 1.62 -17.18 10.66
CA GLN A 76 2.25 -16.38 9.63
C GLN A 76 2.83 -15.08 10.22
N LYS A 77 3.90 -14.60 9.58
CA LYS A 77 4.46 -13.28 9.90
C LYS A 77 3.48 -12.17 9.46
N PRO A 78 3.38 -11.06 10.20
CA PRO A 78 2.58 -9.93 9.78
C PRO A 78 2.92 -9.47 8.36
N TYR A 79 1.90 -9.12 7.57
CA TYR A 79 2.12 -8.54 6.25
C TYR A 79 2.66 -7.11 6.38
N VAL A 80 3.32 -6.62 5.34
CA VAL A 80 3.82 -5.25 5.27
C VAL A 80 3.24 -4.58 4.03
N VAL A 81 2.67 -3.38 4.22
CA VAL A 81 2.10 -2.58 3.13
C VAL A 81 2.46 -1.11 3.29
N ILE A 82 2.42 -0.33 2.19
CA ILE A 82 2.36 1.12 2.25
C ILE A 82 0.89 1.53 2.07
N ILE A 83 0.39 2.40 2.95
CA ILE A 83 -0.97 2.95 2.84
C ILE A 83 -1.04 3.87 1.62
N LYS A 84 -1.87 3.54 0.64
CA LYS A 84 -2.06 4.32 -0.58
C LYS A 84 -3.41 5.03 -0.66
N ASP A 85 -4.42 4.53 0.06
CA ASP A 85 -5.71 5.20 0.20
C ASP A 85 -6.36 4.82 1.54
N ILE A 86 -7.13 5.72 2.12
CA ILE A 86 -7.90 5.52 3.36
C ILE A 86 -9.34 5.84 3.02
N ILE A 87 -10.20 4.84 3.07
CA ILE A 87 -11.53 4.88 2.49
C ILE A 87 -12.58 4.63 3.56
N GLN A 88 -13.49 5.56 3.76
CA GLN A 88 -14.70 5.33 4.53
C GLN A 88 -15.83 4.91 3.59
N ASN A 89 -16.35 3.72 3.79
CA ASN A 89 -17.52 3.21 3.09
C ASN A 89 -18.80 3.87 3.59
N PHE A 90 -19.90 3.72 2.84
CA PHE A 90 -21.22 4.26 3.20
C PHE A 90 -21.78 3.70 4.54
N ASN A 91 -21.35 2.51 4.96
CA ASN A 91 -21.70 1.89 6.24
C ASN A 91 -20.85 2.38 7.41
N GLY A 92 -19.90 3.30 7.18
CA GLY A 92 -19.00 3.87 8.19
C GLY A 92 -17.71 3.11 8.39
N SER A 93 -17.55 1.88 7.85
CA SER A 93 -16.30 1.12 7.98
C SER A 93 -15.13 1.80 7.28
N ILE A 94 -13.95 1.75 7.90
CA ILE A 94 -12.72 2.27 7.32
C ILE A 94 -11.93 1.13 6.68
N MET A 95 -11.57 1.33 5.42
CA MET A 95 -10.71 0.45 4.65
C MET A 95 -9.39 1.16 4.34
N VAL A 96 -8.33 0.39 4.24
CA VAL A 96 -7.02 0.84 3.79
C VAL A 96 -6.69 0.14 2.48
N SER A 97 -6.40 0.90 1.43
CA SER A 97 -5.78 0.35 0.23
C SER A 97 -4.28 0.31 0.45
N GLY A 98 -3.72 -0.89 0.55
CA GLY A 98 -2.31 -1.14 0.79
C GLY A 98 -1.57 -1.54 -0.48
N GLN A 99 -0.35 -1.05 -0.67
CA GLN A 99 0.59 -1.55 -1.67
C GLN A 99 1.53 -2.52 -1.00
N TRP A 100 1.55 -3.78 -1.48
CA TRP A 100 2.08 -4.92 -0.76
C TRP A 100 3.57 -5.11 -0.95
N PHE A 101 4.23 -5.53 0.15
CA PHE A 101 5.55 -6.13 0.13
C PHE A 101 5.44 -7.65 0.26
N TYR A 102 6.41 -8.35 -0.30
CA TYR A 102 6.52 -9.80 -0.22
C TYR A 102 7.86 -10.18 0.43
N ARG A 103 7.83 -11.13 1.35
CA ARG A 103 9.07 -11.76 1.77
C ARG A 103 9.58 -12.68 0.67
N PRO A 104 10.91 -12.92 0.57
CA PRO A 104 11.46 -13.85 -0.42
C PRO A 104 10.79 -15.22 -0.43
N GLU A 105 10.43 -15.72 0.76
CA GLU A 105 9.73 -17.00 0.92
C GLU A 105 8.24 -16.96 0.55
N GLU A 106 7.63 -15.81 0.42
CA GLU A 106 6.24 -15.61 0.00
C GLU A 106 6.13 -15.42 -1.52
N ALA A 107 7.18 -14.89 -2.15
CA ALA A 107 7.21 -14.62 -3.59
C ALA A 107 7.48 -15.89 -4.41
N GLU A 108 6.59 -16.19 -5.35
CA GLU A 108 6.72 -17.35 -6.23
C GLU A 108 7.53 -17.02 -7.49
N LYS A 109 8.34 -17.99 -7.95
CA LYS A 109 9.09 -17.89 -9.20
C LYS A 109 8.28 -18.37 -10.39
N LYS A 110 8.52 -17.79 -11.56
CA LYS A 110 8.05 -18.36 -12.82
C LYS A 110 8.63 -19.76 -13.00
N GLY A 111 7.77 -20.77 -13.10
CA GLY A 111 8.20 -22.17 -13.17
C GLY A 111 8.27 -22.92 -11.83
N GLY A 112 7.91 -22.27 -10.74
CA GLY A 112 7.79 -22.86 -9.39
C GLY A 112 8.96 -22.57 -8.48
N GLY A 113 8.74 -22.86 -7.20
CA GLY A 113 9.69 -22.56 -6.13
C GLY A 113 9.63 -21.11 -5.64
N ARG A 114 10.43 -20.86 -4.60
CA ARG A 114 10.46 -19.56 -3.88
C ARG A 114 11.86 -18.98 -3.83
N TRP A 115 11.95 -17.70 -3.52
CA TRP A 115 13.24 -17.03 -3.38
C TRP A 115 13.83 -17.33 -1.99
N LYS A 116 15.16 -17.36 -1.92
CA LYS A 116 15.86 -17.47 -0.64
C LYS A 116 16.14 -16.05 -0.12
N SER A 117 15.83 -15.83 1.15
CA SER A 117 16.21 -14.61 1.84
C SER A 117 17.72 -14.58 2.13
N ARG A 118 18.32 -13.40 2.01
CA ARG A 118 19.72 -13.12 2.43
C ARG A 118 19.77 -12.60 3.86
N ASP A 119 18.71 -11.92 4.29
CA ASP A 119 18.55 -11.32 5.60
C ASP A 119 17.06 -11.38 6.00
N SER A 120 16.79 -11.61 7.27
CA SER A 120 15.41 -11.71 7.81
C SER A 120 14.58 -10.42 7.64
N ARG A 121 15.21 -9.30 7.32
CA ARG A 121 14.61 -8.00 7.06
C ARG A 121 14.33 -7.75 5.58
N GLU A 122 14.75 -8.65 4.68
CA GLU A 122 14.57 -8.50 3.24
C GLU A 122 13.09 -8.57 2.86
N LEU A 123 12.64 -7.57 2.11
CA LEU A 123 11.35 -7.53 1.45
C LEU A 123 11.51 -7.19 -0.03
N PHE A 124 10.60 -7.68 -0.84
CA PHE A 124 10.42 -7.26 -2.22
C PHE A 124 9.25 -6.28 -2.29
N TYR A 125 9.43 -5.14 -2.92
CA TYR A 125 8.37 -4.22 -3.23
C TYR A 125 7.52 -4.77 -4.38
N SER A 126 6.24 -4.46 -4.43
CA SER A 126 5.39 -4.80 -5.57
C SER A 126 4.42 -3.66 -5.89
N PHE A 127 3.85 -3.70 -7.09
CA PHE A 127 2.76 -2.79 -7.47
C PHE A 127 1.37 -3.41 -7.23
N HIS A 128 1.33 -4.54 -6.53
CA HIS A 128 0.09 -5.16 -6.10
C HIS A 128 -0.58 -4.30 -5.02
N ARG A 129 -1.85 -3.97 -5.24
CA ARG A 129 -2.69 -3.24 -4.29
C ARG A 129 -3.92 -4.04 -3.94
N ASP A 130 -4.30 -4.02 -2.68
CA ASP A 130 -5.52 -4.63 -2.19
C ASP A 130 -6.10 -3.81 -1.05
N GLU A 131 -7.41 -3.96 -0.81
CA GLU A 131 -8.13 -3.26 0.25
C GLU A 131 -8.30 -4.20 1.46
N VAL A 132 -7.94 -3.71 2.64
CA VAL A 132 -8.11 -4.42 3.93
C VAL A 132 -8.84 -3.52 4.92
N HIS A 133 -9.47 -4.11 5.94
CA HIS A 133 -10.04 -3.35 7.03
C HIS A 133 -8.96 -2.62 7.82
N ALA A 134 -9.20 -1.37 8.21
CA ALA A 134 -8.22 -0.56 8.94
C ALA A 134 -7.91 -1.10 10.35
N ASP A 135 -8.80 -1.90 10.94
CA ASP A 135 -8.59 -2.60 12.22
C ASP A 135 -7.54 -3.73 12.12
N SER A 136 -7.20 -4.16 10.90
CA SER A 136 -6.08 -5.09 10.70
C SER A 136 -4.69 -4.44 10.84
N VAL A 137 -4.61 -3.11 10.91
CA VAL A 137 -3.35 -2.39 11.06
C VAL A 137 -2.81 -2.55 12.49
N MET A 138 -1.61 -3.12 12.63
CA MET A 138 -0.96 -3.34 13.94
C MET A 138 -0.17 -2.11 14.39
N HIS A 139 0.79 -1.69 13.57
CA HIS A 139 1.66 -0.53 13.87
C HIS A 139 2.44 -0.10 12.63
N LYS A 140 3.00 1.12 12.69
CA LYS A 140 3.95 1.60 11.68
C LYS A 140 5.24 0.79 11.75
N CYS A 141 5.90 0.66 10.59
CA CYS A 141 7.22 0.09 10.49
C CYS A 141 8.13 0.97 9.63
N VAL A 142 9.41 0.61 9.59
CA VAL A 142 10.40 1.33 8.78
C VAL A 142 10.82 0.41 7.64
N VAL A 143 10.78 0.94 6.41
CA VAL A 143 11.26 0.27 5.21
C VAL A 143 12.29 1.16 4.53
N HIS A 144 13.46 0.60 4.24
CA HIS A 144 14.57 1.27 3.55
C HIS A 144 14.68 0.75 2.12
N PHE A 145 14.57 1.64 1.16
CA PHE A 145 14.78 1.32 -0.26
C PHE A 145 16.25 1.57 -0.61
N VAL A 146 17.00 0.51 -0.83
CA VAL A 146 18.44 0.52 -1.00
C VAL A 146 18.82 -0.07 -2.36
N PRO A 147 19.29 0.72 -3.32
CA PRO A 147 19.77 0.20 -4.61
C PRO A 147 20.86 -0.87 -4.43
N LEU A 148 20.93 -1.84 -5.35
CA LEU A 148 21.84 -2.99 -5.25
C LEU A 148 23.33 -2.62 -5.28
N ASN A 149 23.67 -1.48 -5.89
CA ASN A 149 25.05 -0.97 -5.92
C ASN A 149 25.46 -0.31 -4.60
N LYS A 150 24.58 -0.23 -3.61
CA LYS A 150 24.83 0.36 -2.29
C LYS A 150 25.05 -0.72 -1.24
N GLN A 151 25.85 -0.41 -0.22
CA GLN A 151 26.13 -1.33 0.88
C GLN A 151 24.84 -1.67 1.64
N PHE A 152 24.75 -2.93 2.04
CA PHE A 152 23.61 -3.41 2.83
C PHE A 152 23.62 -2.80 4.24
N LEU A 153 22.48 -2.31 4.68
CA LEU A 153 22.35 -1.59 5.95
C LEU A 153 22.52 -2.51 7.15
N LYS A 154 23.42 -2.14 8.07
CA LYS A 154 23.58 -2.85 9.34
C LYS A 154 22.39 -2.63 10.25
N SER A 155 21.80 -3.71 10.80
CA SER A 155 20.60 -3.67 11.65
C SER A 155 20.74 -2.78 12.88
N LYS A 156 21.91 -2.74 13.51
CA LYS A 156 22.14 -1.92 14.71
C LYS A 156 22.09 -0.42 14.44
N GLN A 157 22.50 0.00 13.23
CA GLN A 157 22.53 1.40 12.84
C GLN A 157 21.23 1.86 12.18
N HIS A 158 20.63 0.99 11.37
CA HIS A 158 19.43 1.27 10.61
C HIS A 158 18.45 0.11 10.77
N PRO A 159 17.68 0.09 11.88
CA PRO A 159 16.66 -0.94 12.08
C PRO A 159 15.52 -0.77 11.07
N GLY A 160 14.83 -1.86 10.76
CA GLY A 160 13.73 -1.89 9.82
C GLY A 160 13.97 -2.85 8.66
N PHE A 161 12.99 -2.94 7.79
CA PHE A 161 13.05 -3.77 6.59
C PHE A 161 13.90 -3.13 5.50
N ILE A 162 14.40 -3.95 4.59
CA ILE A 162 15.25 -3.52 3.46
C ILE A 162 14.64 -4.04 2.17
N VAL A 163 14.49 -3.14 1.19
CA VAL A 163 14.04 -3.42 -0.16
C VAL A 163 15.14 -3.08 -1.14
N GLN A 164 15.55 -4.06 -1.94
CA GLN A 164 16.51 -3.88 -3.05
C GLN A 164 15.91 -4.28 -4.40
N LYS A 165 14.75 -4.94 -4.38
CA LYS A 165 14.11 -5.50 -5.58
C LYS A 165 12.62 -5.27 -5.59
N VAL A 166 12.07 -5.23 -6.80
CA VAL A 166 10.64 -5.21 -7.08
C VAL A 166 10.21 -6.60 -7.55
N TYR A 167 9.13 -7.10 -6.99
CA TYR A 167 8.50 -8.35 -7.40
C TYR A 167 7.32 -8.08 -8.31
N ASP A 168 7.43 -8.55 -9.54
CA ASP A 168 6.30 -8.58 -10.48
C ASP A 168 5.45 -9.81 -10.18
N THR A 169 4.26 -9.59 -9.62
CA THR A 169 3.32 -10.64 -9.22
C THR A 169 2.68 -11.37 -10.40
N LEU A 170 2.62 -10.73 -11.58
CA LEU A 170 2.04 -11.30 -12.80
C LEU A 170 3.06 -12.19 -13.53
N GLU A 171 4.25 -11.63 -13.77
CA GLU A 171 5.33 -12.35 -14.44
C GLU A 171 6.13 -13.28 -13.52
N ARG A 172 5.96 -13.13 -12.20
CA ARG A 172 6.69 -13.85 -11.14
C ARG A 172 8.20 -13.73 -11.29
N LYS A 173 8.64 -12.49 -11.53
CA LYS A 173 10.04 -12.07 -11.73
C LYS A 173 10.45 -11.04 -10.70
N LEU A 174 11.77 -10.91 -10.53
CA LEU A 174 12.37 -9.83 -9.74
C LEU A 174 13.10 -8.87 -10.67
N TRP A 175 12.92 -7.58 -10.37
CA TRP A 175 13.63 -6.47 -10.99
C TRP A 175 14.44 -5.73 -9.91
N ASN A 176 15.53 -5.11 -10.29
CA ASN A 176 16.25 -4.21 -9.38
C ASN A 176 15.50 -2.88 -9.30
N LEU A 177 15.70 -2.12 -8.22
CA LEU A 177 15.06 -0.81 -8.05
C LEU A 177 15.44 0.21 -9.13
N THR A 178 16.57 0.00 -9.80
CA THR A 178 17.15 0.89 -10.83
C THR A 178 17.04 0.34 -12.25
N ASP A 179 16.28 -0.71 -12.46
CA ASP A 179 16.07 -1.25 -13.80
C ASP A 179 15.16 -0.29 -14.60
N GLU A 180 15.58 0.07 -15.81
CA GLU A 180 14.85 1.00 -16.69
C GLU A 180 13.62 0.37 -17.36
N ASP A 181 13.31 -0.90 -17.05
CA ASP A 181 12.23 -1.66 -17.66
C ASP A 181 10.84 -1.36 -17.07
N PHE A 182 10.76 -0.47 -16.07
CA PHE A 182 9.48 -0.03 -15.51
C PHE A 182 8.84 1.08 -16.35
N GLU A 183 7.51 1.09 -16.38
CA GLU A 183 6.77 2.25 -16.86
C GLU A 183 7.19 3.50 -16.08
N ASP A 184 7.29 4.66 -16.74
CA ASP A 184 7.81 5.91 -16.16
C ASP A 184 7.20 6.26 -14.80
N VAL A 185 5.89 6.07 -14.62
CA VAL A 185 5.20 6.34 -13.35
C VAL A 185 5.65 5.41 -12.22
N LYS A 186 5.89 4.14 -12.53
CA LYS A 186 6.37 3.14 -11.57
C LYS A 186 7.80 3.42 -11.15
N GLN A 187 8.65 3.80 -12.10
CA GLN A 187 10.03 4.18 -11.81
C GLN A 187 10.08 5.44 -10.95
N GLN A 188 9.27 6.45 -11.26
CA GLN A 188 9.17 7.65 -10.45
C GLN A 188 8.79 7.34 -8.99
N GLU A 189 7.80 6.45 -8.77
CA GLU A 189 7.40 6.04 -7.42
C GLU A 189 8.56 5.37 -6.66
N ILE A 190 9.33 4.49 -7.33
CA ILE A 190 10.50 3.84 -6.75
C ILE A 190 11.56 4.87 -6.39
N ASP A 191 11.86 5.81 -7.29
CA ASP A 191 12.85 6.86 -7.07
C ASP A 191 12.50 7.74 -5.87
N GLU A 192 11.22 8.09 -5.71
CA GLU A 192 10.73 8.82 -4.54
C GLU A 192 10.94 8.03 -3.23
N LEU A 193 10.70 6.71 -3.23
CA LEU A 193 10.92 5.85 -2.07
C LEU A 193 12.40 5.71 -1.71
N VAL A 194 13.28 5.63 -2.71
CA VAL A 194 14.74 5.67 -2.54
C VAL A 194 15.16 7.03 -1.97
N GLN A 195 14.63 8.14 -2.48
CA GLN A 195 14.92 9.48 -1.96
C GLN A 195 14.43 9.69 -0.53
N LYS A 196 13.24 9.17 -0.18
CA LYS A 196 12.74 9.16 1.21
C LYS A 196 13.72 8.42 2.14
N THR A 197 14.28 7.29 1.69
CA THR A 197 15.30 6.56 2.43
C THR A 197 16.56 7.40 2.63
N ARG A 198 17.11 8.00 1.56
CA ARG A 198 18.30 8.88 1.62
C ARG A 198 18.10 10.06 2.57
N LYS A 199 16.94 10.73 2.52
CA LYS A 199 16.62 11.84 3.44
C LYS A 199 16.62 11.41 4.91
N ARG A 200 16.24 10.16 5.19
CA ARG A 200 16.14 9.64 6.56
C ARG A 200 17.46 9.17 7.13
N ILE A 201 18.30 8.51 6.32
CA ILE A 201 19.53 7.85 6.80
C ILE A 201 20.82 8.44 6.23
N GLY A 202 20.74 9.43 5.35
CA GLY A 202 21.88 10.04 4.68
C GLY A 202 22.33 9.30 3.41
N GLU A 203 23.48 9.68 2.88
CA GLU A 203 24.05 9.04 1.68
C GLU A 203 24.48 7.60 1.98
N LEU A 204 24.09 6.71 1.06
CA LEU A 204 24.45 5.30 1.10
C LEU A 204 25.81 5.09 0.44
N LEU A 205 26.69 4.35 1.11
CA LEU A 205 27.99 4.01 0.58
C LEU A 205 27.86 3.02 -0.58
N ASP A 206 28.71 3.20 -1.59
CA ASP A 206 28.82 2.24 -2.68
C ASP A 206 29.49 0.95 -2.21
N ILE A 207 29.14 -0.17 -2.84
CA ILE A 207 29.86 -1.42 -2.66
C ILE A 207 31.23 -1.24 -3.33
N GLU A 208 32.30 -1.39 -2.57
CA GLU A 208 33.65 -1.41 -3.14
C GLU A 208 33.75 -2.59 -4.10
N PRO A 209 34.26 -2.39 -5.34
CA PRO A 209 34.53 -3.50 -6.25
C PRO A 209 35.53 -4.44 -5.57
N GLU A 210 35.22 -5.74 -5.51
CA GLU A 210 36.17 -6.77 -5.06
C GLU A 210 37.42 -6.61 -5.89
N GLU A 211 38.56 -6.28 -5.24
CA GLU A 211 39.85 -6.29 -5.91
C GLU A 211 40.09 -7.67 -6.53
N ALA A 212 40.24 -7.71 -7.84
CA ALA A 212 40.59 -8.96 -8.51
C ALA A 212 41.84 -9.55 -7.86
N PRO A 213 41.87 -10.85 -7.53
CA PRO A 213 43.05 -11.45 -6.94
C PRO A 213 44.27 -11.18 -7.83
N PRO A 214 45.43 -10.87 -7.24
CA PRO A 214 46.61 -10.58 -8.02
C PRO A 214 46.92 -11.74 -8.96
N ALA A 215 47.08 -11.44 -10.23
CA ALA A 215 47.43 -12.44 -11.22
C ALA A 215 48.76 -13.09 -10.79
N ASP A 216 48.71 -14.38 -10.50
CA ASP A 216 49.92 -15.16 -10.26
C ASP A 216 50.86 -14.97 -11.45
N LYS A 217 51.97 -14.35 -11.17
CA LYS A 217 53.09 -14.24 -12.14
C LYS A 217 53.79 -15.60 -12.16
N GLU A 218 53.59 -16.35 -13.25
CA GLU A 218 54.51 -17.43 -13.62
C GLU A 218 55.89 -16.88 -13.99
#